data_f360c422c4abd4007dd61fb22c05ba9d
#
_entry.id   f360c422c4abd4007dd61fb22c05ba9d
#
_cell.length_a   1.000
_cell.length_b   1.000
_cell.length_c   1.000
_cell.angle_alpha   90.00
_cell.angle_beta   90.00
_cell.angle_gamma   90.00
#
_symmetry.space_group_name_H-M   'P 1'
#
loop_
_entity.id
_entity.type
_entity.pdbx_description
1 polymer ?
#
loop_
_entity_poly.entity_id
_entity_poly.type
_entity_poly.pdbx_seq_one_letter_code
_entity_poly.pdbx_strand_id
1 'polypeptide(L)'
;MAKNNPLPNSSQQDSRPEDKSLEGLVSAPEFPGYLEWLNTDRPLSIKQLAGKIVLLDFWTFCCINCMHVIPDLKKLEEKYSQELVVVGVHSAKFVNEKGTESIRQAILRYEIKHPVLNDKDMEVWSQYGVHAWPTLVLINPKGKIIGTHSGEGIYELFDHAIEASVAYFDRRGELKRSPLQVVLEEAEKPKTLLSFPGKVHADPAT
;
A
#
# COMPACT_ATOMS: atom_id res chain seq x y z
N MET A 1 -0.36 26.81 -62.99
CA MET A 1 0.72 26.09 -62.24
C MET A 1 0.43 26.22 -60.76
N ALA A 2 -0.26 25.24 -60.19
CA ALA A 2 -0.61 25.16 -58.77
C ALA A 2 0.54 24.48 -58.02
N LYS A 3 1.13 25.13 -57.01
CA LYS A 3 2.16 24.58 -56.15
C LYS A 3 1.48 23.77 -55.04
N ASN A 4 1.67 22.48 -55.09
CA ASN A 4 1.32 21.59 -54.01
C ASN A 4 2.25 21.83 -52.82
N ASN A 5 1.67 22.27 -51.70
CA ASN A 5 2.34 22.33 -50.40
C ASN A 5 2.09 21.01 -49.66
N PRO A 6 3.12 20.24 -49.26
CA PRO A 6 2.89 19.02 -48.50
C PRO A 6 2.45 19.36 -47.08
N LEU A 7 1.46 18.60 -46.56
CA LEU A 7 0.97 18.67 -45.20
C LEU A 7 2.09 18.31 -44.20
N PRO A 8 2.22 18.98 -43.05
CA PRO A 8 3.21 18.64 -42.06
C PRO A 8 2.87 17.29 -41.40
N ASN A 9 3.90 16.47 -41.34
CA ASN A 9 3.92 15.14 -40.76
C ASN A 9 3.66 15.22 -39.24
N SER A 10 2.56 14.67 -38.76
CA SER A 10 2.17 14.65 -37.35
C SER A 10 2.90 13.53 -36.60
N SER A 11 4.18 13.71 -36.37
CA SER A 11 4.94 12.92 -35.37
C SER A 11 5.62 13.90 -34.39
N GLN A 12 4.80 14.70 -33.68
CA GLN A 12 5.26 15.29 -32.44
C GLN A 12 5.23 14.20 -31.38
N GLN A 13 6.37 13.55 -31.16
CA GLN A 13 6.65 12.84 -29.94
C GLN A 13 6.44 13.82 -28.77
N ASP A 14 5.50 13.50 -27.91
CA ASP A 14 5.22 14.21 -26.66
C ASP A 14 6.50 14.12 -25.78
N SER A 15 7.40 15.06 -25.95
CA SER A 15 8.61 15.22 -25.14
C SER A 15 8.29 15.98 -23.86
N ARG A 16 7.37 15.44 -23.05
CA ARG A 16 7.34 15.81 -21.63
C ARG A 16 8.65 15.32 -21.00
N PRO A 17 9.36 16.16 -20.23
CA PRO A 17 10.58 15.72 -19.57
C PRO A 17 10.26 14.45 -18.77
N GLU A 18 11.02 13.38 -19.02
CA GLU A 18 10.92 12.16 -18.24
C GLU A 18 11.11 12.55 -16.78
N ASP A 19 10.09 12.30 -15.96
CA ASP A 19 10.17 12.60 -14.53
C ASP A 19 11.09 11.59 -13.86
N LYS A 20 12.38 11.89 -13.86
CA LYS A 20 13.43 11.05 -13.27
C LYS A 20 13.22 10.82 -11.77
N SER A 21 12.34 11.60 -11.11
CA SER A 21 12.03 11.40 -9.71
C SER A 21 11.35 10.03 -9.47
N LEU A 22 10.60 9.53 -10.47
CA LEU A 22 9.92 8.24 -10.39
C LEU A 22 10.88 7.04 -10.51
N GLU A 23 12.11 7.22 -11.00
CA GLU A 23 13.11 6.14 -11.03
C GLU A 23 13.60 5.76 -9.63
N GLY A 24 13.58 6.69 -8.68
CA GLY A 24 14.07 6.48 -7.33
C GLY A 24 15.57 6.19 -7.27
N LEU A 25 16.22 6.58 -6.21
CA LEU A 25 17.67 6.37 -6.04
C LEU A 25 17.96 5.22 -5.06
N VAL A 26 17.12 5.06 -4.04
CA VAL A 26 17.33 4.14 -2.94
C VAL A 26 16.54 2.86 -3.17
N SER A 27 17.20 1.71 -3.06
CA SER A 27 16.51 0.42 -3.07
C SER A 27 15.73 0.26 -1.77
N ALA A 28 14.48 -0.18 -1.88
CA ALA A 28 13.69 -0.55 -0.73
C ALA A 28 14.33 -1.75 -0.03
N PRO A 29 14.55 -1.70 1.30
CA PRO A 29 14.98 -2.85 2.08
C PRO A 29 14.01 -4.03 1.96
N GLU A 30 14.54 -5.24 1.97
CA GLU A 30 13.72 -6.46 1.99
C GLU A 30 13.11 -6.69 3.37
N PHE A 31 11.96 -7.37 3.40
CA PHE A 31 11.37 -7.80 4.66
C PHE A 31 12.13 -9.00 5.22
N PRO A 32 12.49 -9.01 6.52
CA PRO A 32 13.07 -10.18 7.16
C PRO A 32 12.13 -11.38 7.07
N GLY A 33 12.64 -12.50 6.53
CA GLY A 33 11.82 -13.68 6.20
C GLY A 33 11.25 -14.45 7.39
N TYR A 34 11.66 -14.12 8.62
CA TYR A 34 11.17 -14.72 9.87
C TYR A 34 10.03 -13.95 10.54
N LEU A 35 9.67 -12.78 10.02
CA LEU A 35 8.56 -11.99 10.57
C LEU A 35 7.21 -12.63 10.23
N GLU A 36 6.27 -12.49 11.14
CA GLU A 36 4.92 -13.03 10.97
C GLU A 36 4.10 -12.14 10.04
N TRP A 37 3.27 -12.79 9.23
CA TRP A 37 2.37 -12.15 8.28
C TRP A 37 0.93 -12.52 8.55
N LEU A 38 0.02 -11.61 8.25
CA LEU A 38 -1.45 -11.77 8.28
C LEU A 38 -2.02 -11.34 6.92
N ASN A 39 -3.24 -11.76 6.61
CA ASN A 39 -3.90 -11.54 5.31
C ASN A 39 -3.10 -12.04 4.09
N THR A 40 -2.27 -13.05 4.29
CA THR A 40 -1.52 -13.69 3.20
C THR A 40 -1.18 -15.13 3.57
N ASP A 41 -1.13 -16.02 2.58
CA ASP A 41 -0.75 -17.43 2.73
C ASP A 41 0.76 -17.66 2.88
N ARG A 42 1.56 -16.63 2.61
CA ARG A 42 3.02 -16.71 2.64
C ARG A 42 3.66 -15.35 2.89
N PRO A 43 4.88 -15.32 3.44
CA PRO A 43 5.67 -14.11 3.51
C PRO A 43 5.88 -13.48 2.13
N LEU A 44 5.77 -12.16 2.05
CA LEU A 44 6.06 -11.38 0.84
C LEU A 44 7.49 -10.83 0.90
N SER A 45 8.02 -10.46 -0.27
CA SER A 45 9.29 -9.74 -0.39
C SER A 45 9.17 -8.64 -1.45
N ILE A 46 9.95 -7.58 -1.32
CA ILE A 46 10.00 -6.49 -2.32
C ILE A 46 10.37 -7.04 -3.69
N LYS A 47 11.30 -8.00 -3.73
CA LYS A 47 11.71 -8.67 -4.97
C LYS A 47 10.55 -9.42 -5.66
N GLN A 48 9.68 -10.10 -4.91
CA GLN A 48 8.51 -10.80 -5.47
C GLN A 48 7.46 -9.80 -6.00
N LEU A 49 7.39 -8.60 -5.43
CA LEU A 49 6.50 -7.53 -5.85
C LEU A 49 7.03 -6.72 -7.03
N ALA A 50 8.18 -7.10 -7.61
CA ALA A 50 8.73 -6.44 -8.80
C ALA A 50 7.71 -6.40 -9.95
N GLY A 51 7.55 -5.23 -10.55
CA GLY A 51 6.53 -4.93 -11.53
C GLY A 51 5.24 -4.35 -10.93
N LYS A 52 5.14 -4.21 -9.61
CA LYS A 52 4.04 -3.54 -8.89
C LYS A 52 4.51 -2.22 -8.31
N ILE A 53 3.58 -1.29 -8.20
CA ILE A 53 3.74 -0.16 -7.29
C ILE A 53 3.41 -0.67 -5.89
N VAL A 54 4.27 -0.43 -4.91
CA VAL A 54 4.05 -0.88 -3.54
C VAL A 54 3.93 0.33 -2.63
N LEU A 55 2.90 0.34 -1.80
CA LEU A 55 2.69 1.36 -0.76
C LEU A 55 2.79 0.69 0.61
N LEU A 56 3.84 0.98 1.35
CA LEU A 56 3.97 0.53 2.72
C LEU A 56 3.25 1.51 3.64
N ASP A 57 2.42 0.99 4.53
CA ASP A 57 1.76 1.74 5.60
C ASP A 57 2.33 1.31 6.94
N PHE A 58 3.17 2.16 7.53
CA PHE A 58 3.70 1.97 8.89
C PHE A 58 2.67 2.47 9.91
N TRP A 59 2.00 1.54 10.55
CA TRP A 59 0.88 1.80 11.44
C TRP A 59 0.94 1.06 12.77
N THR A 60 0.05 1.40 13.68
CA THR A 60 -0.26 0.64 14.89
C THR A 60 -1.73 0.83 15.26
N PHE A 61 -2.36 -0.19 15.82
CA PHE A 61 -3.80 -0.15 16.08
C PHE A 61 -4.23 0.79 17.23
N CYS A 62 -3.31 1.28 18.05
CA CYS A 62 -3.58 2.31 19.06
C CYS A 62 -3.42 3.75 18.54
N CYS A 63 -3.10 3.93 17.26
CA CYS A 63 -2.87 5.25 16.66
C CYS A 63 -4.12 5.73 15.92
N ILE A 64 -4.79 6.75 16.44
CA ILE A 64 -6.02 7.30 15.81
C ILE A 64 -5.74 7.84 14.41
N ASN A 65 -4.62 8.53 14.18
CA ASN A 65 -4.26 9.06 12.87
C ASN A 65 -4.02 7.93 11.84
N CYS A 66 -3.51 6.76 12.28
CA CYS A 66 -3.40 5.59 11.43
C CYS A 66 -4.79 5.07 11.01
N MET A 67 -5.76 5.11 11.93
CA MET A 67 -7.13 4.70 11.61
C MET A 67 -7.78 5.64 10.57
N HIS A 68 -7.44 6.92 10.57
CA HIS A 68 -7.92 7.88 9.57
C HIS A 68 -7.32 7.65 8.17
N VAL A 69 -6.17 6.98 8.08
CA VAL A 69 -5.53 6.63 6.79
C VAL A 69 -6.21 5.43 6.11
N ILE A 70 -6.77 4.49 6.88
CA ILE A 70 -7.36 3.25 6.34
C ILE A 70 -8.42 3.49 5.25
N PRO A 71 -9.38 4.42 5.39
CA PRO A 71 -10.34 4.70 4.32
C PRO A 71 -9.70 5.19 3.02
N ASP A 72 -8.62 5.96 3.11
CA ASP A 72 -7.90 6.47 1.95
C ASP A 72 -7.12 5.34 1.26
N LEU A 73 -6.48 4.44 2.02
CA LEU A 73 -5.85 3.24 1.48
C LEU A 73 -6.85 2.36 0.72
N LYS A 74 -8.04 2.13 1.28
CA LYS A 74 -9.10 1.35 0.62
C LYS A 74 -9.48 1.93 -0.74
N LYS A 75 -9.63 3.27 -0.85
CA LYS A 75 -9.92 3.93 -2.13
C LYS A 75 -8.79 3.74 -3.15
N LEU A 76 -7.52 3.87 -2.70
CA LEU A 76 -6.36 3.66 -3.56
C LEU A 76 -6.28 2.20 -4.04
N GLU A 77 -6.51 1.22 -3.16
CA GLU A 77 -6.53 -0.21 -3.48
C GLU A 77 -7.63 -0.55 -4.50
N GLU A 78 -8.83 0.03 -4.35
CA GLU A 78 -9.92 -0.14 -5.29
C GLU A 78 -9.60 0.46 -6.66
N LYS A 79 -9.10 1.71 -6.69
CA LYS A 79 -8.77 2.43 -7.93
C LYS A 79 -7.64 1.76 -8.71
N TYR A 80 -6.61 1.29 -8.03
CA TYR A 80 -5.39 0.74 -8.63
C TYR A 80 -5.22 -0.76 -8.37
N SER A 81 -6.31 -1.50 -8.34
CA SER A 81 -6.33 -2.93 -7.96
C SER A 81 -5.44 -3.84 -8.80
N GLN A 82 -5.07 -3.42 -10.02
CA GLN A 82 -4.22 -4.16 -10.92
C GLN A 82 -2.73 -3.82 -10.79
N GLU A 83 -2.39 -2.64 -10.31
CA GLU A 83 -1.04 -2.06 -10.31
C GLU A 83 -0.45 -1.90 -8.92
N LEU A 84 -1.30 -1.55 -7.94
CA LEU A 84 -0.89 -1.24 -6.57
C LEU A 84 -0.97 -2.47 -5.65
N VAL A 85 0.01 -2.59 -4.79
CA VAL A 85 -0.02 -3.48 -3.62
C VAL A 85 0.22 -2.64 -2.39
N VAL A 86 -0.76 -2.59 -1.49
CA VAL A 86 -0.57 -2.03 -0.14
C VAL A 86 -0.03 -3.12 0.77
N VAL A 87 0.91 -2.79 1.64
CA VAL A 87 1.45 -3.67 2.69
C VAL A 87 1.43 -2.88 4.00
N GLY A 88 0.62 -3.33 4.95
CA GLY A 88 0.64 -2.79 6.31
C GLY A 88 1.87 -3.30 7.06
N VAL A 89 2.66 -2.41 7.63
CA VAL A 89 3.78 -2.74 8.52
C VAL A 89 3.37 -2.32 9.93
N HIS A 90 2.88 -3.29 10.71
CA HIS A 90 2.45 -3.01 12.07
C HIS A 90 3.67 -2.93 13.00
N SER A 91 4.13 -1.72 13.28
CA SER A 91 5.26 -1.45 14.18
C SER A 91 4.72 -1.02 15.55
N ALA A 92 4.83 -1.91 16.54
CA ALA A 92 4.19 -1.75 17.85
C ALA A 92 4.74 -0.55 18.63
N LYS A 93 3.86 0.36 19.05
CA LYS A 93 4.21 1.50 19.93
C LYS A 93 4.33 1.07 21.39
N PHE A 94 3.53 0.10 21.80
CA PHE A 94 3.49 -0.41 23.17
C PHE A 94 3.66 -1.93 23.19
N VAL A 95 4.11 -2.48 24.32
CA VAL A 95 4.39 -3.92 24.46
C VAL A 95 3.15 -4.79 24.21
N ASN A 96 1.97 -4.32 24.63
CA ASN A 96 0.70 -5.03 24.43
C ASN A 96 0.21 -5.06 22.98
N GLU A 97 0.86 -4.30 22.08
CA GLU A 97 0.54 -4.29 20.64
C GLU A 97 1.36 -5.31 19.83
N LYS A 98 2.38 -5.93 20.44
CA LYS A 98 3.28 -6.85 19.75
C LYS A 98 2.66 -8.20 19.38
N GLY A 99 1.54 -8.55 20.01
CA GLY A 99 0.89 -9.85 19.84
C GLY A 99 0.15 -9.94 18.51
N THR A 100 0.45 -10.97 17.71
CA THR A 100 -0.16 -11.24 16.39
C THR A 100 -1.68 -11.34 16.48
N GLU A 101 -2.22 -11.93 17.55
CA GLU A 101 -3.67 -12.02 17.75
C GLU A 101 -4.34 -10.64 17.92
N SER A 102 -3.71 -9.72 18.66
CA SER A 102 -4.22 -8.35 18.81
C SER A 102 -4.25 -7.61 17.46
N ILE A 103 -3.23 -7.84 16.62
CA ILE A 103 -3.17 -7.28 15.27
C ILE A 103 -4.27 -7.89 14.40
N ARG A 104 -4.50 -9.22 14.47
CA ARG A 104 -5.59 -9.91 13.76
C ARG A 104 -6.94 -9.31 14.11
N GLN A 105 -7.21 -9.08 15.38
CA GLN A 105 -8.46 -8.44 15.83
C GLN A 105 -8.61 -7.01 15.28
N ALA A 106 -7.52 -6.26 15.17
CA ALA A 106 -7.54 -4.93 14.56
C ALA A 106 -7.80 -5.01 13.05
N ILE A 107 -7.14 -5.92 12.33
CA ILE A 107 -7.37 -6.19 10.89
C ILE A 107 -8.86 -6.47 10.63
N LEU A 108 -9.47 -7.35 11.41
CA LEU A 108 -10.89 -7.70 11.28
C LEU A 108 -11.80 -6.51 11.60
N ARG A 109 -11.49 -5.78 12.68
CA ARG A 109 -12.29 -4.62 13.12
C ARG A 109 -12.32 -3.51 12.09
N TYR A 110 -11.17 -3.20 11.48
CA TYR A 110 -11.02 -2.12 10.51
C TYR A 110 -11.18 -2.60 9.07
N GLU A 111 -11.48 -3.90 8.87
CA GLU A 111 -11.68 -4.51 7.56
C GLU A 111 -10.50 -4.26 6.61
N ILE A 112 -9.29 -4.43 7.14
CA ILE A 112 -8.06 -4.33 6.36
C ILE A 112 -7.97 -5.54 5.44
N LYS A 113 -7.77 -5.32 4.13
CA LYS A 113 -7.76 -6.38 3.11
C LYS A 113 -6.39 -6.62 2.51
N HIS A 114 -5.42 -5.79 2.79
CA HIS A 114 -4.04 -5.98 2.32
C HIS A 114 -3.23 -6.85 3.30
N PRO A 115 -2.10 -7.42 2.84
CA PRO A 115 -1.16 -8.13 3.71
C PRO A 115 -0.62 -7.25 4.81
N VAL A 116 -0.48 -7.80 6.00
CA VAL A 116 0.07 -7.09 7.16
C VAL A 116 1.26 -7.86 7.73
N LEU A 117 2.36 -7.17 7.91
CA LEU A 117 3.58 -7.65 8.55
C LEU A 117 3.61 -7.23 10.02
N ASN A 118 3.88 -8.16 10.94
CA ASN A 118 4.10 -7.86 12.34
C ASN A 118 5.57 -7.49 12.59
N ASP A 119 5.87 -6.21 12.57
CA ASP A 119 7.18 -5.62 12.86
C ASP A 119 7.30 -5.29 14.38
N LYS A 120 7.09 -6.31 15.22
CA LYS A 120 6.99 -6.19 16.69
C LYS A 120 8.22 -5.57 17.37
N ASP A 121 9.38 -5.67 16.74
CA ASP A 121 10.65 -5.16 17.27
C ASP A 121 11.21 -3.98 16.48
N MET A 122 10.37 -3.36 15.62
CA MET A 122 10.68 -2.16 14.83
C MET A 122 11.91 -2.30 13.92
N GLU A 123 12.14 -3.49 13.39
CA GLU A 123 13.27 -3.75 12.51
C GLU A 123 13.04 -3.13 11.13
N VAL A 124 11.88 -3.40 10.51
CA VAL A 124 11.50 -2.81 9.22
C VAL A 124 11.32 -1.30 9.38
N TRP A 125 10.71 -0.85 10.47
CA TRP A 125 10.62 0.55 10.86
C TRP A 125 11.99 1.25 10.78
N SER A 126 13.00 0.64 11.41
CA SER A 126 14.36 1.19 11.49
C SER A 126 15.06 1.16 10.12
N GLN A 127 14.90 0.08 9.35
CA GLN A 127 15.50 -0.06 8.02
C GLN A 127 14.96 0.99 7.03
N TYR A 128 13.70 1.37 7.15
CA TYR A 128 13.08 2.41 6.32
C TYR A 128 13.23 3.84 6.90
N GLY A 129 13.91 4.00 8.02
CA GLY A 129 14.13 5.30 8.66
C GLY A 129 12.84 5.99 9.10
N VAL A 130 11.85 5.21 9.52
CA VAL A 130 10.56 5.76 9.98
C VAL A 130 10.69 6.33 11.38
N HIS A 131 10.00 7.45 11.66
CA HIS A 131 10.08 8.16 12.95
C HIS A 131 8.72 8.55 13.53
N ALA A 132 7.63 8.34 12.78
CA ALA A 132 6.27 8.73 13.21
C ALA A 132 5.21 7.77 12.66
N TRP A 133 4.06 7.66 13.33
CA TRP A 133 2.86 6.97 12.87
C TRP A 133 1.76 7.99 12.49
N PRO A 134 1.06 7.79 11.38
CA PRO A 134 1.40 6.91 10.28
C PRO A 134 2.54 7.46 9.44
N THR A 135 3.30 6.58 8.80
CA THR A 135 4.23 6.92 7.71
C THR A 135 4.00 5.98 6.55
N LEU A 136 3.90 6.55 5.35
CA LEU A 136 3.70 5.82 4.11
C LEU A 136 4.93 5.94 3.23
N VAL A 137 5.33 4.82 2.61
CA VAL A 137 6.48 4.77 1.70
C VAL A 137 6.05 4.19 0.37
N LEU A 138 6.21 4.98 -0.70
CA LEU A 138 5.88 4.57 -2.07
C LEU A 138 7.12 4.01 -2.77
N ILE A 139 6.97 2.82 -3.34
CA ILE A 139 8.02 2.06 -4.01
C ILE A 139 7.58 1.79 -5.45
N ASN A 140 8.48 2.02 -6.40
CA ASN A 140 8.23 1.82 -7.81
C ASN A 140 8.35 0.34 -8.24
N PRO A 141 7.95 -0.04 -9.48
CA PRO A 141 8.03 -1.40 -9.99
C PRO A 141 9.44 -2.03 -10.02
N LYS A 142 10.49 -1.20 -9.91
CA LYS A 142 11.89 -1.65 -9.83
C LYS A 142 12.37 -1.86 -8.38
N GLY A 143 11.48 -1.73 -7.39
CA GLY A 143 11.83 -1.84 -5.97
C GLY A 143 12.62 -0.65 -5.44
N LYS A 144 12.43 0.55 -6.01
CA LYS A 144 13.07 1.79 -5.54
C LYS A 144 12.06 2.67 -4.81
N ILE A 145 12.48 3.27 -3.71
CA ILE A 145 11.69 4.25 -2.98
C ILE A 145 11.61 5.53 -3.81
N ILE A 146 10.39 6.03 -4.04
CA ILE A 146 10.10 7.25 -4.80
C ILE A 146 9.40 8.31 -3.97
N GLY A 147 8.90 7.98 -2.78
CA GLY A 147 8.29 8.96 -1.90
C GLY A 147 8.08 8.41 -0.50
N THR A 148 8.11 9.32 0.48
CA THR A 148 7.77 9.05 1.88
C THR A 148 6.94 10.19 2.41
N HIS A 149 5.85 9.89 3.14
CA HIS A 149 4.99 10.88 3.76
C HIS A 149 4.59 10.42 5.15
N SER A 150 4.60 11.34 6.12
CA SER A 150 4.11 11.07 7.48
C SER A 150 2.91 11.96 7.78
N GLY A 151 1.86 11.37 8.36
CA GLY A 151 0.61 12.05 8.69
C GLY A 151 -0.60 11.45 7.95
N GLU A 152 -1.74 12.07 8.16
CA GLU A 152 -3.04 11.70 7.59
C GLU A 152 -3.44 12.58 6.40
N GLY A 153 -4.60 12.31 5.76
CA GLY A 153 -5.07 13.07 4.59
C GLY A 153 -4.26 12.73 3.33
N ILE A 154 -3.98 11.46 3.13
CA ILE A 154 -2.98 10.98 2.16
C ILE A 154 -3.53 10.77 0.75
N TYR A 155 -4.87 10.75 0.57
CA TYR A 155 -5.48 10.29 -0.68
C TYR A 155 -4.97 11.05 -1.90
N GLU A 156 -5.15 12.37 -1.95
CA GLU A 156 -4.81 13.20 -3.11
C GLU A 156 -3.30 13.12 -3.46
N LEU A 157 -2.45 13.11 -2.43
CA LEU A 157 -1.00 13.03 -2.62
C LEU A 157 -0.60 11.72 -3.28
N PHE A 158 -1.07 10.59 -2.73
CA PHE A 158 -0.71 9.27 -3.25
C PHE A 158 -1.46 8.92 -4.52
N ASP A 159 -2.69 9.39 -4.71
CA ASP A 159 -3.41 9.23 -5.97
C ASP A 159 -2.63 9.81 -7.15
N HIS A 160 -2.19 11.07 -7.05
CA HIS A 160 -1.35 11.70 -8.06
C HIS A 160 -0.02 10.97 -8.29
N ALA A 161 0.67 10.57 -7.21
CA ALA A 161 1.96 9.90 -7.32
C ALA A 161 1.84 8.51 -7.95
N ILE A 162 0.80 7.75 -7.60
CA ILE A 162 0.53 6.42 -8.15
C ILE A 162 0.11 6.56 -9.62
N GLU A 163 -0.78 7.47 -9.98
CA GLU A 163 -1.21 7.71 -11.36
C GLU A 163 -0.02 8.06 -12.27
N ALA A 164 0.84 8.97 -11.82
CA ALA A 164 2.06 9.33 -12.54
C ALA A 164 3.00 8.12 -12.71
N SER A 165 3.15 7.31 -11.65
CA SER A 165 3.97 6.09 -11.67
C SER A 165 3.38 5.05 -12.64
N VAL A 166 2.08 4.82 -12.61
CA VAL A 166 1.38 3.92 -13.54
C VAL A 166 1.65 4.37 -14.98
N ALA A 167 1.42 5.63 -15.29
CA ALA A 167 1.62 6.15 -16.65
C ALA A 167 3.09 6.04 -17.10
N TYR A 168 4.04 6.27 -16.20
CA TYR A 168 5.47 6.21 -16.49
C TYR A 168 5.95 4.79 -16.78
N PHE A 169 5.66 3.84 -15.87
CA PHE A 169 6.16 2.47 -15.97
C PHE A 169 5.38 1.62 -16.97
N ASP A 170 4.11 1.92 -17.23
CA ASP A 170 3.31 1.25 -18.25
C ASP A 170 3.85 1.51 -19.66
N ARG A 171 4.18 2.77 -20.00
CA ARG A 171 4.80 3.13 -21.28
C ARG A 171 6.13 2.40 -21.54
N ARG A 172 6.81 1.98 -20.47
CA ARG A 172 8.10 1.27 -20.54
C ARG A 172 7.95 -0.25 -20.54
N GLY A 173 6.72 -0.75 -20.38
CA GLY A 173 6.47 -2.19 -20.27
C GLY A 173 7.01 -2.80 -18.96
N GLU A 174 7.20 -1.99 -17.92
CA GLU A 174 7.79 -2.38 -16.63
C GLU A 174 6.73 -2.63 -15.56
N LEU A 175 5.44 -2.45 -15.88
CA LEU A 175 4.32 -2.62 -14.96
C LEU A 175 3.60 -3.95 -15.21
N LYS A 176 3.35 -4.73 -14.17
CA LYS A 176 2.54 -5.95 -14.21
C LYS A 176 1.12 -5.64 -13.76
N ARG A 177 0.15 -5.81 -14.67
CA ARG A 177 -1.27 -5.64 -14.39
C ARG A 177 -1.92 -6.98 -14.02
N SER A 178 -1.89 -7.30 -12.74
CA SER A 178 -2.57 -8.47 -12.18
C SER A 178 -2.81 -8.24 -10.68
N PRO A 179 -4.00 -8.53 -10.14
CA PRO A 179 -4.21 -8.36 -8.71
C PRO A 179 -3.30 -9.29 -7.91
N LEU A 180 -2.87 -8.84 -6.74
CA LEU A 180 -2.22 -9.72 -5.78
C LEU A 180 -3.26 -10.72 -5.25
N GLN A 181 -2.92 -12.01 -5.30
CA GLN A 181 -3.72 -13.02 -4.63
C GLN A 181 -3.42 -12.95 -3.13
N VAL A 182 -4.44 -12.62 -2.34
CA VAL A 182 -4.35 -12.56 -0.88
C VAL A 182 -5.31 -13.57 -0.26
N VAL A 183 -4.94 -14.10 0.89
CA VAL A 183 -5.79 -14.95 1.72
C VAL A 183 -6.14 -14.13 2.95
N LEU A 184 -7.37 -13.64 3.00
CA LEU A 184 -7.83 -12.78 4.10
C LEU A 184 -7.96 -13.59 5.39
N GLU A 185 -7.61 -12.95 6.50
CA GLU A 185 -7.94 -13.45 7.83
C GLU A 185 -9.46 -13.54 7.98
N GLU A 186 -9.91 -14.68 8.45
CA GLU A 186 -11.32 -14.90 8.79
C GLU A 186 -11.52 -14.74 10.29
N ALA A 187 -12.60 -14.07 10.66
CA ALA A 187 -13.02 -14.06 12.04
C ALA A 187 -13.35 -15.50 12.46
N GLU A 188 -12.73 -16.00 13.54
CA GLU A 188 -13.27 -17.19 14.20
C GLU A 188 -14.76 -16.95 14.47
N LYS A 189 -15.61 -17.94 14.13
CA LYS A 189 -17.04 -17.84 14.44
C LYS A 189 -17.18 -17.49 15.92
N PRO A 190 -17.90 -16.43 16.27
CA PRO A 190 -17.98 -15.98 17.64
C PRO A 190 -18.52 -17.11 18.51
N LYS A 191 -17.79 -17.43 19.57
CA LYS A 191 -18.24 -18.40 20.60
C LYS A 191 -19.39 -17.84 21.46
N THR A 192 -19.74 -16.56 21.27
CA THR A 192 -20.81 -15.84 21.98
C THR A 192 -21.67 -15.05 21.00
N LEU A 193 -22.86 -14.66 21.40
CA LEU A 193 -23.79 -13.82 20.62
C LEU A 193 -23.26 -12.41 20.37
N LEU A 194 -22.23 -11.97 21.08
CA LEU A 194 -21.61 -10.65 20.93
C LEU A 194 -20.20 -10.80 20.38
N SER A 195 -20.03 -10.44 19.10
CA SER A 195 -18.75 -10.24 18.44
C SER A 195 -18.51 -8.75 18.29
N PHE A 196 -17.36 -8.24 18.76
CA PHE A 196 -17.03 -6.83 18.68
C PHE A 196 -18.12 -5.89 19.22
N PRO A 197 -18.33 -5.81 20.56
CA PRO A 197 -19.43 -5.06 21.17
C PRO A 197 -19.49 -3.56 20.82
N GLY A 198 -18.50 -3.02 20.11
CA GLY A 198 -18.50 -1.65 19.59
C GLY A 198 -19.23 -1.47 18.25
N LYS A 199 -19.63 -2.53 17.56
CA LYS A 199 -20.44 -2.45 16.32
C LYS A 199 -21.84 -3.04 16.60
N VAL A 200 -22.75 -2.19 17.03
CA VAL A 200 -24.18 -2.55 17.12
C VAL A 200 -24.82 -2.18 15.79
N HIS A 201 -25.28 -3.18 15.05
CA HIS A 201 -26.16 -2.98 13.90
C HIS A 201 -27.60 -3.13 14.39
N ALA A 202 -28.39 -2.08 14.30
CA ALA A 202 -29.84 -2.18 14.46
C ALA A 202 -30.40 -2.81 13.18
N ASP A 203 -31.11 -3.94 13.33
CA ASP A 203 -31.85 -4.52 12.21
C ASP A 203 -33.07 -3.64 11.95
N PRO A 204 -33.17 -3.03 10.74
CA PRO A 204 -34.34 -2.19 10.41
C PRO A 204 -35.65 -2.95 10.25
N ALA A 205 -35.66 -4.29 10.36
CA ALA A 205 -36.83 -5.14 10.23
C ALA A 205 -37.49 -5.51 11.57
N THR A 206 -36.97 -5.03 12.70
CA THR A 206 -37.58 -5.11 14.05
C THR A 206 -37.79 -3.72 14.60
#